data_2150f94109c63996df512b2f17269c89
#
_entry.id   2150f94109c63996df512b2f17269c89
#
_cell.length_a   1.000
_cell.length_b   1.000
_cell.length_c   1.000
_cell.angle_alpha   90.00
_cell.angle_beta   90.00
_cell.angle_gamma   90.00
#
_symmetry.space_group_name_H-M   'P 1'
#
loop_
_entity.id
_entity.type
_entity.pdbx_description
1 polymer ?
#
loop_
_entity_poly.entity_id
_entity_poly.type
_entity_poly.pdbx_seq_one_letter_code
_entity_poly.pdbx_strand_id
1 'polypeptide(L)'
;MTVRAECAVSRRLGGLIERYDRHLHVRLADLSVEDVSGWMRDMSADGYAPKSVSKPFRLLKQALKWGMAQDLITKNPCDFCKPPKRVKTPINALPREERTRMLELTRRAQPVPLGIAIELALTTGMRLGKVCVLRWSDLSDDGTITVSHALGNGDDGFYVKEPKTSSSLRTIPLTKRTFDMLRLVRADAVRIANEFALPFGDPYILGTQEEKSRPYNPTQLGKDFAAFCKMNGFKCTFHDLRHTFATMMIAGGCDVRTVASYLGHASASMTLDIYADVDPEAKRAAVSKVEKSFDAKMSGYSDAIMDSVIGASKRREPALSFSVDQLKAMLAAAEEKEASHGRL
;
A
#
# COMPACT_ATOMS: atom_id res chain seq x y z
N MET A 1 2.60 -22.50 20.93
CA MET A 1 3.37 -21.27 20.59
C MET A 1 2.49 -20.05 20.27
N THR A 2 1.23 -20.02 20.66
CA THR A 2 0.26 -18.98 20.28
C THR A 2 -0.01 -17.97 21.40
N VAL A 3 0.34 -18.27 22.63
CA VAL A 3 0.00 -17.51 23.85
C VAL A 3 0.73 -16.16 23.97
N ARG A 4 1.98 -16.05 23.49
CA ARG A 4 2.79 -14.81 23.67
C ARG A 4 2.41 -13.65 22.71
N ALA A 5 1.90 -13.94 21.54
CA ALA A 5 1.42 -12.90 20.61
C ALA A 5 0.06 -12.32 21.04
N GLU A 6 -0.73 -13.07 21.78
CA GLU A 6 -2.02 -12.64 22.32
C GLU A 6 -1.84 -11.64 23.47
N CYS A 7 -0.78 -11.74 24.26
CA CYS A 7 -0.57 -10.90 25.44
C CYS A 7 -0.28 -9.42 25.10
N ALA A 8 0.47 -9.10 24.05
CA ALA A 8 0.76 -7.70 23.66
C ALA A 8 -0.45 -7.03 22.98
N VAL A 9 -1.25 -7.80 22.25
CA VAL A 9 -2.53 -7.34 21.67
C VAL A 9 -3.55 -7.17 22.77
N SER A 10 -3.59 -8.07 23.77
CA SER A 10 -4.46 -8.02 24.94
C SER A 10 -4.15 -6.79 25.81
N ARG A 11 -2.89 -6.46 26.09
CA ARG A 11 -2.51 -5.28 26.87
C ARG A 11 -2.92 -3.96 26.22
N ARG A 12 -2.74 -3.79 24.89
CA ARG A 12 -3.19 -2.58 24.19
C ARG A 12 -4.69 -2.47 24.11
N LEU A 13 -5.39 -3.59 24.06
CA LEU A 13 -6.84 -3.65 24.03
C LEU A 13 -7.42 -3.51 25.43
N GLY A 14 -6.77 -4.07 26.44
CA GLY A 14 -7.07 -3.84 27.85
C GLY A 14 -7.08 -2.35 28.17
N GLY A 15 -6.02 -1.61 27.83
CA GLY A 15 -5.95 -0.17 28.03
C GLY A 15 -6.98 0.66 27.26
N LEU A 16 -7.47 0.18 26.09
CA LEU A 16 -8.58 0.81 25.38
C LEU A 16 -9.93 0.47 26.02
N ILE A 17 -10.11 -0.76 26.48
CA ILE A 17 -11.31 -1.21 27.20
C ILE A 17 -11.41 -0.47 28.53
N GLU A 18 -10.35 -0.39 29.31
CA GLU A 18 -10.28 0.34 30.58
C GLU A 18 -10.58 1.84 30.40
N ARG A 19 -10.08 2.47 29.34
CA ARG A 19 -10.33 3.90 29.09
C ARG A 19 -11.81 4.22 28.79
N TYR A 20 -12.55 3.27 28.26
CA TYR A 20 -13.96 3.42 27.92
C TYR A 20 -14.86 2.53 28.77
N ASP A 21 -14.44 2.27 29.98
CA ASP A 21 -15.04 1.36 30.96
C ASP A 21 -16.52 1.65 31.23
N ARG A 22 -16.93 2.94 31.19
CA ARG A 22 -18.32 3.36 31.39
C ARG A 22 -19.37 2.64 30.53
N HIS A 23 -18.98 2.09 29.37
CA HIS A 23 -19.88 1.34 28.48
C HIS A 23 -19.73 -0.18 28.62
N LEU A 24 -18.63 -0.66 29.17
CA LEU A 24 -18.29 -2.07 29.22
C LEU A 24 -18.22 -2.61 30.66
N HIS A 25 -18.48 -1.76 31.67
CA HIS A 25 -18.52 -2.15 33.08
C HIS A 25 -19.85 -2.77 33.49
N VAL A 26 -20.36 -3.62 32.62
CA VAL A 26 -21.62 -4.37 32.82
C VAL A 26 -21.29 -5.87 32.87
N ARG A 27 -22.15 -6.63 33.54
CA ARG A 27 -22.00 -8.10 33.49
C ARG A 27 -22.08 -8.59 32.04
N LEU A 28 -21.31 -9.59 31.70
CA LEU A 28 -21.24 -10.11 30.34
C LEU A 28 -22.62 -10.48 29.76
N ALA A 29 -23.52 -10.98 30.63
CA ALA A 29 -24.90 -11.35 30.26
C ALA A 29 -25.79 -10.14 29.96
N ASP A 30 -25.48 -8.97 30.51
CA ASP A 30 -26.29 -7.74 30.39
C ASP A 30 -25.77 -6.81 29.31
N LEU A 31 -24.63 -7.13 28.69
CA LEU A 31 -24.01 -6.30 27.63
C LEU A 31 -24.99 -6.12 26.44
N SER A 32 -25.36 -4.89 26.16
CA SER A 32 -26.33 -4.53 25.13
C SER A 32 -25.69 -4.03 23.84
N VAL A 33 -26.49 -3.95 22.78
CA VAL A 33 -26.11 -3.33 21.50
C VAL A 33 -25.79 -1.84 21.67
N GLU A 34 -26.51 -1.17 22.60
CA GLU A 34 -26.31 0.26 22.87
C GLU A 34 -24.97 0.52 23.58
N ASP A 35 -24.55 -0.35 24.52
CA ASP A 35 -23.25 -0.24 25.18
C ASP A 35 -22.10 -0.36 24.17
N VAL A 36 -22.14 -1.35 23.28
CA VAL A 36 -21.13 -1.54 22.23
C VAL A 36 -21.13 -0.38 21.23
N SER A 37 -22.30 0.10 20.86
CA SER A 37 -22.44 1.22 19.91
C SER A 37 -21.98 2.53 20.54
N GLY A 38 -22.33 2.78 21.81
CA GLY A 38 -21.89 3.92 22.61
C GLY A 38 -20.37 3.97 22.72
N TRP A 39 -19.76 2.83 23.08
CA TRP A 39 -18.32 2.70 23.13
C TRP A 39 -17.62 3.07 21.80
N MET A 40 -18.13 2.58 20.66
CA MET A 40 -17.57 2.94 19.34
C MET A 40 -17.77 4.42 18.99
N ARG A 41 -18.91 5.03 19.40
CA ARG A 41 -19.18 6.47 19.21
C ARG A 41 -18.19 7.32 19.99
N ASP A 42 -17.96 6.98 21.25
CA ASP A 42 -17.04 7.72 22.11
C ASP A 42 -15.61 7.66 21.60
N MET A 43 -15.13 6.46 21.18
CA MET A 43 -13.83 6.35 20.52
C MET A 43 -13.74 7.22 19.26
N SER A 44 -14.82 7.29 18.49
CA SER A 44 -14.84 8.12 17.28
C SER A 44 -14.86 9.61 17.62
N ALA A 45 -15.58 10.02 18.66
CA ALA A 45 -15.63 11.40 19.17
C ALA A 45 -14.26 11.84 19.71
N ASP A 46 -13.52 10.95 20.35
CA ASP A 46 -12.13 11.19 20.79
C ASP A 46 -11.10 11.21 19.63
N GLY A 47 -11.57 11.16 18.38
CA GLY A 47 -10.70 11.29 17.20
C GLY A 47 -9.99 10.02 16.76
N TYR A 48 -10.35 8.84 17.27
CA TYR A 48 -9.76 7.60 16.78
C TYR A 48 -10.19 7.31 15.34
N ALA A 49 -9.23 6.99 14.50
CA ALA A 49 -9.48 6.61 13.11
C ALA A 49 -10.40 5.36 13.04
N PRO A 50 -11.26 5.23 12.00
CA PRO A 50 -12.18 4.10 11.83
C PRO A 50 -11.51 2.71 11.94
N LYS A 51 -10.27 2.59 11.48
CA LYS A 51 -9.47 1.36 11.61
C LYS A 51 -9.13 1.04 13.08
N SER A 52 -8.86 2.07 13.88
CA SER A 52 -8.52 1.93 15.31
C SER A 52 -9.73 1.53 16.13
N VAL A 53 -10.93 2.03 15.78
CA VAL A 53 -12.20 1.62 16.38
C VAL A 53 -12.61 0.21 15.96
N SER A 54 -12.49 -0.13 14.68
CA SER A 54 -12.89 -1.45 14.16
C SER A 54 -12.04 -2.61 14.66
N LYS A 55 -10.80 -2.36 15.10
CA LYS A 55 -9.88 -3.43 15.54
C LYS A 55 -10.31 -4.02 16.89
N PRO A 56 -10.49 -3.23 17.98
CA PRO A 56 -10.97 -3.74 19.24
C PRO A 56 -12.42 -4.26 19.15
N PHE A 57 -13.29 -3.62 18.35
CA PHE A 57 -14.63 -4.14 18.09
C PHE A 57 -14.62 -5.59 17.55
N ARG A 58 -13.75 -5.89 16.58
CA ARG A 58 -13.64 -7.25 16.05
C ARG A 58 -13.15 -8.25 17.09
N LEU A 59 -12.26 -7.83 17.98
CA LEU A 59 -11.80 -8.70 19.05
C LEU A 59 -12.89 -8.95 20.08
N LEU A 60 -13.62 -7.91 20.50
CA LEU A 60 -14.79 -8.06 21.37
C LEU A 60 -15.82 -9.01 20.76
N LYS A 61 -16.14 -8.81 19.47
CA LYS A 61 -17.06 -9.71 18.74
C LYS A 61 -16.58 -11.16 18.74
N GLN A 62 -15.28 -11.39 18.58
CA GLN A 62 -14.68 -12.73 18.61
C GLN A 62 -14.72 -13.33 20.02
N ALA A 63 -14.42 -12.54 21.05
CA ALA A 63 -14.45 -12.98 22.44
C ALA A 63 -15.89 -13.37 22.86
N LEU A 64 -16.89 -12.55 22.48
CA LEU A 64 -18.30 -12.85 22.76
C LEU A 64 -18.78 -14.08 21.97
N LYS A 65 -18.32 -14.28 20.73
CA LYS A 65 -18.60 -15.50 19.98
C LYS A 65 -18.05 -16.75 20.69
N TRP A 66 -16.87 -16.64 21.27
CA TRP A 66 -16.32 -17.72 22.10
C TRP A 66 -17.15 -17.91 23.36
N GLY A 67 -17.59 -16.84 24.05
CA GLY A 67 -18.47 -16.89 25.20
C GLY A 67 -19.80 -17.62 24.91
N MET A 68 -20.38 -17.40 23.71
CA MET A 68 -21.56 -18.17 23.27
C MET A 68 -21.24 -19.66 23.12
N ALA A 69 -20.09 -20.01 22.57
CA ALA A 69 -19.67 -21.40 22.41
C ALA A 69 -19.36 -22.11 23.74
N GLN A 70 -19.21 -21.35 24.84
CA GLN A 70 -19.04 -21.84 26.20
C GLN A 70 -20.32 -21.70 27.06
N ASP A 71 -21.44 -21.39 26.45
CA ASP A 71 -22.74 -21.17 27.12
C ASP A 71 -22.75 -20.09 28.22
N LEU A 72 -21.77 -19.17 28.17
CA LEU A 72 -21.67 -18.04 29.09
C LEU A 72 -22.66 -16.91 28.78
N ILE A 73 -23.05 -16.80 27.51
CA ILE A 73 -24.02 -15.83 26.99
C ILE A 73 -24.86 -16.48 25.89
N THR A 74 -26.08 -16.03 25.73
CA THR A 74 -27.04 -16.58 24.74
C THR A 74 -27.03 -15.83 23.41
N LYS A 75 -26.53 -14.58 23.38
CA LYS A 75 -26.51 -13.72 22.19
C LYS A 75 -25.25 -12.86 22.16
N ASN A 76 -24.82 -12.47 20.96
CA ASN A 76 -23.68 -11.57 20.77
C ASN A 76 -24.19 -10.19 20.31
N PRO A 77 -24.18 -9.14 21.14
CA PRO A 77 -24.65 -7.82 20.75
C PRO A 77 -23.88 -7.21 19.61
N CYS A 78 -22.60 -7.58 19.41
CA CYS A 78 -21.79 -7.12 18.28
C CYS A 78 -22.31 -7.57 16.90
N ASP A 79 -23.21 -8.56 16.82
CA ASP A 79 -23.78 -8.99 15.55
C ASP A 79 -24.73 -7.94 14.95
N PHE A 80 -25.30 -7.09 15.80
CA PHE A 80 -26.20 -6.01 15.43
C PHE A 80 -25.51 -4.64 15.33
N CYS A 81 -24.21 -4.56 15.66
CA CYS A 81 -23.43 -3.32 15.58
C CYS A 81 -22.66 -3.21 14.27
N LYS A 82 -22.55 -2.01 13.74
CA LYS A 82 -21.75 -1.69 12.55
C LYS A 82 -20.59 -0.77 12.94
N PRO A 83 -19.34 -1.22 12.85
CA PRO A 83 -18.19 -0.36 13.08
C PRO A 83 -18.11 0.73 12.01
N PRO A 84 -17.46 1.88 12.31
CA PRO A 84 -17.35 2.99 11.36
C PRO A 84 -16.67 2.54 10.06
N LYS A 85 -17.19 3.03 8.93
CA LYS A 85 -16.70 2.71 7.60
C LYS A 85 -15.26 3.23 7.44
N ARG A 86 -14.40 2.41 6.85
CA ARG A 86 -13.05 2.85 6.49
C ARG A 86 -13.12 3.83 5.33
N VAL A 87 -12.46 4.96 5.48
CA VAL A 87 -12.13 5.82 4.34
C VAL A 87 -10.88 5.23 3.68
N LYS A 88 -10.98 4.95 2.38
CA LYS A 88 -9.84 4.45 1.60
C LYS A 88 -8.87 5.63 1.42
N THR A 89 -7.70 5.55 2.03
CA THR A 89 -6.63 6.53 1.80
C THR A 89 -5.96 6.21 0.49
N PRO A 90 -5.77 7.17 -0.42
CA PRO A 90 -5.00 6.96 -1.64
C PRO A 90 -3.59 6.43 -1.34
N ILE A 91 -3.07 5.61 -2.24
CA ILE A 91 -1.72 5.07 -2.11
C ILE A 91 -0.73 6.20 -2.40
N ASN A 92 0.17 6.43 -1.46
CA ASN A 92 1.22 7.44 -1.59
C ASN A 92 2.44 6.81 -2.26
N ALA A 93 2.46 6.80 -3.60
CA ALA A 93 3.63 6.39 -4.38
C ALA A 93 4.44 7.63 -4.79
N LEU A 94 5.74 7.59 -4.55
CA LEU A 94 6.63 8.70 -4.88
C LEU A 94 6.71 8.92 -6.40
N PRO A 95 6.59 10.16 -6.89
CA PRO A 95 6.84 10.53 -8.28
C PRO A 95 8.29 10.21 -8.71
N ARG A 96 8.52 10.15 -10.03
CA ARG A 96 9.83 9.78 -10.59
C ARG A 96 10.96 10.66 -10.08
N GLU A 97 10.73 11.95 -10.04
CA GLU A 97 11.71 12.96 -9.61
C GLU A 97 12.09 12.79 -8.14
N GLU A 98 11.09 12.56 -7.28
CA GLU A 98 11.32 12.32 -5.85
C GLU A 98 12.06 11.01 -5.59
N ARG A 99 11.75 9.95 -6.35
CA ARG A 99 12.48 8.68 -6.25
C ARG A 99 13.95 8.84 -6.61
N THR A 100 14.23 9.51 -7.72
CA THR A 100 15.60 9.79 -8.17
C THR A 100 16.35 10.59 -7.13
N ARG A 101 15.76 11.68 -6.66
CA ARG A 101 16.33 12.53 -5.63
C ARG A 101 16.58 11.78 -4.32
N MET A 102 15.63 10.92 -3.91
CA MET A 102 15.80 10.10 -2.71
C MET A 102 16.98 9.13 -2.85
N LEU A 103 17.11 8.44 -4.00
CA LEU A 103 18.24 7.55 -4.27
C LEU A 103 19.59 8.27 -4.35
N GLU A 104 19.63 9.52 -4.78
CA GLU A 104 20.84 10.33 -4.75
C GLU A 104 21.26 10.67 -3.31
N LEU A 105 20.27 11.00 -2.48
CA LEU A 105 20.51 11.36 -1.09
C LEU A 105 20.87 10.16 -0.20
N THR A 106 20.54 8.93 -0.59
CA THR A 106 20.87 7.71 0.21
C THR A 106 22.38 7.57 0.44
N ARG A 107 23.22 8.03 -0.49
CA ARG A 107 24.69 7.99 -0.38
C ARG A 107 25.23 8.82 0.79
N ARG A 108 24.48 9.80 1.25
CA ARG A 108 24.84 10.74 2.34
C ARG A 108 23.94 10.55 3.57
N ALA A 109 23.02 9.58 3.53
CA ALA A 109 22.10 9.34 4.62
C ALA A 109 22.84 8.84 5.86
N GLN A 110 22.47 9.39 7.01
CA GLN A 110 22.97 8.95 8.30
C GLN A 110 21.79 8.47 9.17
N PRO A 111 21.96 7.40 9.90
CA PRO A 111 23.12 6.48 9.90
C PRO A 111 23.26 5.70 8.57
N VAL A 112 24.45 5.23 8.25
CA VAL A 112 24.73 4.47 7.00
C VAL A 112 23.71 3.36 6.69
N PRO A 113 23.27 2.53 7.67
CA PRO A 113 22.23 1.52 7.45
C PRO A 113 20.92 2.07 6.88
N LEU A 114 20.60 3.34 7.16
CA LEU A 114 19.39 3.98 6.62
C LEU A 114 19.44 4.11 5.09
N GLY A 115 20.58 4.55 4.54
CA GLY A 115 20.75 4.67 3.08
C GLY A 115 20.59 3.32 2.37
N ILE A 116 21.20 2.27 2.92
CA ILE A 116 21.06 0.89 2.42
C ILE A 116 19.61 0.42 2.48
N ALA A 117 18.93 0.68 3.60
CA ALA A 117 17.53 0.29 3.78
C ALA A 117 16.58 0.98 2.79
N ILE A 118 16.78 2.28 2.53
CA ILE A 118 15.99 3.04 1.55
C ILE A 118 16.20 2.47 0.14
N GLU A 119 17.45 2.25 -0.26
CA GLU A 119 17.79 1.68 -1.57
C GLU A 119 17.12 0.30 -1.74
N LEU A 120 17.27 -0.61 -0.77
CA LEU A 120 16.63 -1.93 -0.78
C LEU A 120 15.10 -1.83 -0.84
N ALA A 121 14.49 -0.95 -0.06
CA ALA A 121 13.03 -0.82 -0.05
C ALA A 121 12.49 -0.30 -1.39
N LEU A 122 13.15 0.68 -2.02
CA LEU A 122 12.77 1.25 -3.31
C LEU A 122 12.99 0.32 -4.49
N THR A 123 13.99 -0.58 -4.41
CA THR A 123 14.37 -1.45 -5.54
C THR A 123 13.86 -2.88 -5.43
N THR A 124 13.36 -3.28 -4.26
CA THR A 124 12.86 -4.64 -4.01
C THR A 124 11.45 -4.69 -3.42
N GLY A 125 10.93 -3.57 -2.94
CA GLY A 125 9.64 -3.49 -2.26
C GLY A 125 9.57 -4.25 -0.92
N MET A 126 10.70 -4.59 -0.30
CA MET A 126 10.71 -5.30 0.98
C MET A 126 10.09 -4.48 2.12
N ARG A 127 9.43 -5.18 3.05
CA ARG A 127 8.95 -4.55 4.29
C ARG A 127 10.12 -4.22 5.22
N LEU A 128 10.01 -3.13 5.99
CA LEU A 128 11.01 -2.67 6.95
C LEU A 128 11.59 -3.82 7.79
N GLY A 129 10.75 -4.62 8.43
CA GLY A 129 11.20 -5.72 9.28
C GLY A 129 11.87 -6.87 8.53
N LYS A 130 11.72 -6.96 7.18
CA LYS A 130 12.44 -7.90 6.35
C LYS A 130 13.84 -7.37 6.01
N VAL A 131 13.94 -6.07 5.71
CA VAL A 131 15.22 -5.41 5.45
C VAL A 131 16.14 -5.46 6.67
N CYS A 132 15.58 -5.29 7.87
CA CYS A 132 16.35 -5.33 9.13
C CYS A 132 17.02 -6.69 9.44
N VAL A 133 16.48 -7.78 8.90
CA VAL A 133 16.97 -9.15 9.20
C VAL A 133 17.80 -9.78 8.09
N LEU A 134 18.07 -9.05 7.01
CA LEU A 134 18.92 -9.54 5.94
C LEU A 134 20.35 -9.76 6.43
N ARG A 135 20.91 -10.91 6.08
CA ARG A 135 22.31 -11.28 6.32
C ARG A 135 23.11 -11.27 5.03
N TRP A 136 24.41 -11.25 5.15
CA TRP A 136 25.27 -11.34 3.97
C TRP A 136 25.16 -12.68 3.26
N SER A 137 24.81 -13.75 3.97
CA SER A 137 24.51 -15.06 3.37
C SER A 137 23.23 -15.09 2.53
N ASP A 138 22.32 -14.13 2.73
CA ASP A 138 21.11 -13.98 1.90
C ASP A 138 21.41 -13.39 0.51
N LEU A 139 22.59 -12.77 0.32
CA LEU A 139 23.01 -12.17 -0.94
C LEU A 139 23.83 -13.20 -1.75
N SER A 140 23.34 -13.59 -2.91
CA SER A 140 24.00 -14.51 -3.84
C SER A 140 24.85 -13.74 -4.86
N ASP A 141 25.91 -14.38 -5.36
CA ASP A 141 26.83 -13.78 -6.34
C ASP A 141 26.19 -13.60 -7.73
N ASP A 142 25.07 -14.26 -8.00
CA ASP A 142 24.25 -14.09 -9.21
C ASP A 142 23.41 -12.79 -9.22
N GLY A 143 23.53 -11.97 -8.20
CA GLY A 143 22.79 -10.71 -8.09
C GLY A 143 21.36 -10.86 -7.55
N THR A 144 21.10 -11.94 -6.83
CA THR A 144 19.82 -12.16 -6.16
C THR A 144 19.94 -12.03 -4.64
N ILE A 145 18.81 -11.73 -3.96
CA ILE A 145 18.74 -11.72 -2.51
C ILE A 145 17.56 -12.58 -2.03
N THR A 146 17.81 -13.44 -1.06
CA THR A 146 16.80 -14.35 -0.51
C THR A 146 16.19 -13.78 0.78
N VAL A 147 14.88 -13.65 0.80
CA VAL A 147 14.12 -13.20 1.98
C VAL A 147 13.67 -14.41 2.77
N SER A 148 14.51 -14.87 3.70
CA SER A 148 14.33 -16.10 4.47
C SER A 148 13.73 -15.86 5.87
N HIS A 149 13.91 -14.68 6.44
CA HIS A 149 13.54 -14.38 7.83
C HIS A 149 12.60 -13.19 7.96
N ALA A 150 12.01 -13.02 9.14
CA ALA A 150 11.22 -11.86 9.51
C ALA A 150 11.41 -11.50 10.98
N LEU A 151 11.28 -10.22 11.34
CA LEU A 151 11.19 -9.82 12.73
C LEU A 151 9.80 -10.11 13.28
N GLY A 152 9.78 -10.73 14.45
CA GLY A 152 8.65 -10.77 15.37
C GLY A 152 8.81 -9.71 16.45
N ASN A 153 7.70 -9.30 17.06
CA ASN A 153 7.70 -8.49 18.26
C ASN A 153 7.18 -9.34 19.42
N GLY A 154 7.93 -9.44 20.48
CA GLY A 154 7.59 -10.14 21.72
C GLY A 154 7.65 -9.20 22.93
N ASP A 155 7.43 -9.73 24.12
CA ASP A 155 7.48 -8.94 25.36
C ASP A 155 8.90 -8.47 25.68
N ASP A 156 9.92 -9.26 25.31
CA ASP A 156 11.33 -8.95 25.50
C ASP A 156 11.96 -8.20 24.31
N GLY A 157 11.12 -7.65 23.40
CA GLY A 157 11.58 -6.93 22.22
C GLY A 157 11.46 -7.70 20.92
N PHE A 158 12.32 -7.35 19.94
CA PHE A 158 12.32 -7.98 18.62
C PHE A 158 13.08 -9.30 18.62
N TYR A 159 12.54 -10.30 17.95
CA TYR A 159 13.18 -11.58 17.69
C TYR A 159 13.08 -11.98 16.23
N VAL A 160 14.07 -12.69 15.73
CA VAL A 160 14.08 -13.25 14.38
C VAL A 160 13.25 -14.52 14.36
N LYS A 161 12.37 -14.64 13.40
CA LYS A 161 11.54 -15.83 13.19
C LYS A 161 11.60 -16.28 11.73
N GLU A 162 11.47 -17.57 11.55
CA GLU A 162 11.24 -18.15 10.24
C GLU A 162 9.89 -17.72 9.67
N PRO A 163 9.76 -17.65 8.35
CA PRO A 163 8.49 -17.34 7.69
C PRO A 163 7.43 -18.39 8.05
N LYS A 164 6.23 -17.94 8.37
CA LYS A 164 5.10 -18.84 8.68
C LYS A 164 4.56 -19.60 7.45
N THR A 165 4.90 -19.16 6.24
CA THR A 165 4.39 -19.71 4.98
C THR A 165 5.50 -19.77 3.95
N SER A 166 5.45 -20.76 3.05
CA SER A 166 6.38 -20.91 1.92
C SER A 166 6.37 -19.67 0.99
N SER A 167 5.23 -18.99 0.86
CA SER A 167 5.12 -17.75 0.07
C SER A 167 5.91 -16.57 0.66
N SER A 168 6.36 -16.68 1.91
CA SER A 168 7.21 -15.67 2.56
C SER A 168 8.71 -15.88 2.29
N LEU A 169 9.10 -17.09 1.88
CA LEU A 169 10.45 -17.41 1.39
C LEU A 169 10.46 -17.09 -0.11
N ARG A 170 11.33 -16.19 -0.52
CA ARG A 170 11.45 -15.82 -1.93
C ARG A 170 12.81 -15.23 -2.23
N THR A 171 13.28 -15.48 -3.44
CA THR A 171 14.49 -14.87 -4.00
C THR A 171 14.09 -13.73 -4.92
N ILE A 172 14.74 -12.59 -4.78
CA ILE A 172 14.45 -11.35 -5.49
C ILE A 172 15.70 -10.96 -6.29
N PRO A 173 15.63 -10.86 -7.64
CA PRO A 173 16.70 -10.26 -8.43
C PRO A 173 16.89 -8.79 -8.05
N LEU A 174 18.14 -8.39 -7.85
CA LEU A 174 18.51 -7.02 -7.56
C LEU A 174 18.79 -6.24 -8.85
N THR A 175 18.56 -4.94 -8.81
CA THR A 175 19.10 -4.07 -9.87
C THR A 175 20.63 -4.09 -9.80
N LYS A 176 21.29 -3.91 -10.95
CA LYS A 176 22.76 -3.83 -11.00
C LYS A 176 23.31 -2.82 -9.98
N ARG A 177 22.69 -1.64 -9.91
CA ARG A 177 23.07 -0.59 -8.95
C ARG A 177 23.02 -1.08 -7.50
N THR A 178 21.92 -1.71 -7.09
CA THR A 178 21.73 -2.20 -5.71
C THR A 178 22.72 -3.32 -5.39
N PHE A 179 22.94 -4.23 -6.33
CA PHE A 179 23.92 -5.29 -6.17
C PHE A 179 25.34 -4.77 -6.02
N ASP A 180 25.77 -3.86 -6.89
CA ASP A 180 27.09 -3.23 -6.83
C ASP A 180 27.29 -2.46 -5.51
N MET A 181 26.25 -1.74 -5.05
CA MET A 181 26.28 -1.06 -3.75
C MET A 181 26.47 -2.04 -2.60
N LEU A 182 25.71 -3.14 -2.57
CA LEU A 182 25.85 -4.16 -1.50
C LEU A 182 27.24 -4.83 -1.53
N ARG A 183 27.78 -5.12 -2.70
CA ARG A 183 29.15 -5.65 -2.82
C ARG A 183 30.20 -4.72 -2.24
N LEU A 184 30.10 -3.42 -2.52
CA LEU A 184 31.01 -2.41 -1.95
C LEU A 184 30.88 -2.34 -0.43
N VAL A 185 29.65 -2.31 0.09
CA VAL A 185 29.41 -2.30 1.54
C VAL A 185 29.94 -3.57 2.22
N ARG A 186 29.78 -4.76 1.57
CA ARG A 186 30.33 -6.02 2.06
C ARG A 186 31.86 -5.98 2.08
N ALA A 187 32.47 -5.53 1.00
CA ALA A 187 33.92 -5.45 0.89
C ALA A 187 34.52 -4.53 1.97
N ASP A 188 33.90 -3.38 2.20
CA ASP A 188 34.30 -2.47 3.27
C ASP A 188 34.09 -3.07 4.67
N ALA A 189 33.00 -3.76 4.92
CA ALA A 189 32.74 -4.46 6.18
C ALA A 189 33.75 -5.58 6.45
N VAL A 190 34.16 -6.34 5.41
CA VAL A 190 35.21 -7.36 5.52
C VAL A 190 36.57 -6.73 5.78
N ARG A 191 36.91 -5.62 5.07
CA ARG A 191 38.14 -4.87 5.31
C ARG A 191 38.26 -4.43 6.76
N ILE A 192 37.21 -3.82 7.31
CA ILE A 192 37.17 -3.36 8.70
C ILE A 192 37.34 -4.56 9.66
N ALA A 193 36.63 -5.67 9.42
CA ALA A 193 36.77 -6.85 10.26
C ALA A 193 38.22 -7.39 10.29
N ASN A 194 38.88 -7.43 9.13
CA ASN A 194 40.27 -7.86 9.02
C ASN A 194 41.24 -6.88 9.71
N GLU A 195 41.01 -5.58 9.59
CA GLU A 195 41.84 -4.54 10.25
C GLU A 195 41.83 -4.68 11.78
N PHE A 196 40.69 -5.07 12.34
CA PHE A 196 40.57 -5.30 13.79
C PHE A 196 40.73 -6.77 14.21
N ALA A 197 41.22 -7.64 13.32
CA ALA A 197 41.36 -9.08 13.54
C ALA A 197 40.08 -9.77 14.09
N LEU A 198 38.91 -9.30 13.66
CA LEU A 198 37.62 -9.84 14.04
C LEU A 198 37.11 -10.85 12.99
N PRO A 199 36.47 -11.96 13.40
CA PRO A 199 35.83 -12.86 12.47
C PRO A 199 34.65 -12.15 11.80
N PHE A 200 34.58 -12.19 10.45
CA PHE A 200 33.48 -11.60 9.73
C PHE A 200 32.16 -12.35 9.96
N GLY A 201 32.22 -13.69 9.95
CA GLY A 201 31.04 -14.54 10.14
C GLY A 201 29.95 -14.25 9.13
N ASP A 202 28.69 -14.24 9.61
CA ASP A 202 27.49 -13.90 8.81
C ASP A 202 26.68 -12.80 9.51
N PRO A 203 27.17 -11.56 9.55
CA PRO A 203 26.46 -10.47 10.20
C PRO A 203 25.28 -9.99 9.38
N TYR A 204 24.39 -9.19 10.02
CA TYR A 204 23.29 -8.53 9.33
C TYR A 204 23.80 -7.41 8.42
N ILE A 205 23.18 -7.26 7.24
CA ILE A 205 23.53 -6.21 6.26
C ILE A 205 23.41 -4.80 6.86
N LEU A 206 22.35 -4.59 7.67
CA LEU A 206 22.13 -3.33 8.39
C LEU A 206 22.75 -3.34 9.79
N GLY A 207 23.58 -4.32 10.13
CA GLY A 207 24.24 -4.36 11.44
C GLY A 207 25.08 -3.11 11.69
N THR A 208 25.06 -2.62 12.94
CA THR A 208 25.96 -1.54 13.36
C THR A 208 27.35 -2.11 13.62
N GLN A 209 28.38 -1.25 13.62
CA GLN A 209 29.75 -1.69 13.90
C GLN A 209 29.89 -2.29 15.30
N GLU A 210 29.06 -1.85 16.25
CA GLU A 210 29.10 -2.28 17.66
C GLU A 210 28.28 -3.57 17.91
N GLU A 211 27.21 -3.82 17.14
CA GLU A 211 26.30 -4.96 17.33
C GLU A 211 25.93 -5.64 16.01
N LYS A 212 26.92 -6.12 15.23
CA LYS A 212 26.68 -6.84 13.97
C LYS A 212 25.91 -8.15 14.13
N SER A 213 25.88 -8.71 15.35
CA SER A 213 25.19 -9.96 15.68
C SER A 213 23.68 -9.81 15.88
N ARG A 214 23.18 -8.58 16.00
CA ARG A 214 21.74 -8.28 16.19
C ARG A 214 21.15 -7.58 14.99
N PRO A 215 19.88 -7.86 14.63
CA PRO A 215 19.19 -7.15 13.56
C PRO A 215 18.99 -5.69 13.96
N TYR A 216 19.06 -4.79 12.97
CA TYR A 216 18.79 -3.37 13.23
C TYR A 216 17.36 -3.18 13.76
N ASN A 217 17.22 -2.29 14.75
CA ASN A 217 15.93 -2.05 15.39
C ASN A 217 14.96 -1.36 14.38
N PRO A 218 13.85 -2.01 13.98
CA PRO A 218 12.94 -1.46 12.99
C PRO A 218 12.23 -0.19 13.47
N THR A 219 12.02 -0.04 14.79
CA THR A 219 11.42 1.19 15.33
C THR A 219 12.40 2.36 15.19
N GLN A 220 13.68 2.11 15.44
CA GLN A 220 14.71 3.13 15.25
C GLN A 220 14.86 3.49 13.78
N LEU A 221 14.97 2.49 12.89
CA LEU A 221 15.06 2.71 11.45
C LEU A 221 13.86 3.51 10.91
N GLY A 222 12.65 3.25 11.44
CA GLY A 222 11.46 4.03 11.11
C GLY A 222 11.55 5.49 11.54
N LYS A 223 12.13 5.76 12.72
CA LYS A 223 12.38 7.12 13.22
C LYS A 223 13.45 7.85 12.39
N ASP A 224 14.55 7.16 12.08
CA ASP A 224 15.64 7.70 11.26
C ASP A 224 15.14 8.05 9.86
N PHE A 225 14.30 7.19 9.27
CA PHE A 225 13.65 7.48 7.99
C PHE A 225 12.70 8.68 8.06
N ALA A 226 11.90 8.79 9.12
CA ALA A 226 11.01 9.94 9.30
C ALA A 226 11.80 11.26 9.45
N ALA A 227 12.92 11.24 10.19
CA ALA A 227 13.84 12.37 10.32
C ALA A 227 14.47 12.73 8.98
N PHE A 228 14.95 11.74 8.22
CA PHE A 228 15.48 11.93 6.87
C PHE A 228 14.44 12.56 5.93
N CYS A 229 13.21 12.05 5.94
CA CYS A 229 12.12 12.62 5.14
C CYS A 229 11.84 14.07 5.52
N LYS A 230 11.74 14.36 6.82
CA LYS A 230 11.50 15.72 7.32
C LYS A 230 12.60 16.69 6.88
N MET A 231 13.87 16.28 7.02
CA MET A 231 15.03 17.08 6.65
C MET A 231 15.10 17.39 5.15
N ASN A 232 14.66 16.43 4.34
CA ASN A 232 14.75 16.54 2.87
C ASN A 232 13.41 16.88 2.21
N GLY A 233 12.34 17.16 2.97
CA GLY A 233 11.05 17.60 2.45
C GLY A 233 10.21 16.48 1.78
N PHE A 234 10.49 15.20 2.05
CA PHE A 234 9.67 14.10 1.58
C PHE A 234 8.44 13.89 2.46
N LYS A 235 7.29 13.66 1.85
CA LYS A 235 6.01 13.38 2.55
C LYS A 235 5.62 11.91 2.38
N CYS A 236 6.44 11.00 2.91
CA CYS A 236 6.19 9.58 2.80
C CYS A 236 6.62 8.82 4.06
N THR A 237 6.07 7.62 4.24
CA THR A 237 6.48 6.63 5.23
C THR A 237 7.41 5.60 4.58
N PHE A 238 8.14 4.82 5.38
CA PHE A 238 8.94 3.72 4.84
C PHE A 238 8.10 2.68 4.09
N HIS A 239 6.83 2.52 4.45
CA HIS A 239 5.92 1.61 3.75
C HIS A 239 5.54 2.13 2.35
N ASP A 240 5.54 3.44 2.16
CA ASP A 240 5.26 4.06 0.85
C ASP A 240 6.36 3.79 -0.17
N LEU A 241 7.60 3.49 0.25
CA LEU A 241 8.66 3.03 -0.64
C LEU A 241 8.28 1.69 -1.30
N ARG A 242 7.66 0.80 -0.54
CA ARG A 242 7.13 -0.46 -1.07
C ARG A 242 5.94 -0.25 -2.00
N HIS A 243 5.05 0.69 -1.69
CA HIS A 243 3.97 1.10 -2.59
C HIS A 243 4.53 1.68 -3.88
N THR A 244 5.56 2.52 -3.77
CA THR A 244 6.29 3.09 -4.90
C THR A 244 6.88 2.01 -5.80
N PHE A 245 7.57 1.01 -5.23
CA PHE A 245 8.09 -0.13 -5.98
C PHE A 245 6.99 -0.88 -6.71
N ALA A 246 5.88 -1.19 -6.02
CA ALA A 246 4.75 -1.90 -6.62
C ALA A 246 4.15 -1.12 -7.80
N THR A 247 3.95 0.18 -7.63
CA THR A 247 3.45 1.08 -8.70
C THR A 247 4.41 1.12 -9.88
N MET A 248 5.73 1.16 -9.63
CA MET A 248 6.74 1.11 -10.69
C MET A 248 6.69 -0.20 -11.49
N MET A 249 6.58 -1.33 -10.81
CA MET A 249 6.49 -2.64 -11.46
C MET A 249 5.24 -2.73 -12.34
N ILE A 250 4.09 -2.27 -11.83
CA ILE A 250 2.83 -2.23 -12.56
C ILE A 250 2.93 -1.28 -13.78
N ALA A 251 3.45 -0.08 -13.58
CA ALA A 251 3.67 0.89 -14.67
C ALA A 251 4.66 0.36 -15.73
N GLY A 252 5.64 -0.44 -15.30
CA GLY A 252 6.55 -1.18 -16.18
C GLY A 252 5.90 -2.33 -16.96
N GLY A 253 4.62 -2.63 -16.69
CA GLY A 253 3.85 -3.66 -17.40
C GLY A 253 3.95 -5.05 -16.78
N CYS A 254 4.46 -5.17 -15.54
CA CYS A 254 4.43 -6.44 -14.81
C CYS A 254 2.98 -6.77 -14.42
N ASP A 255 2.59 -8.02 -14.59
CA ASP A 255 1.28 -8.47 -14.17
C ASP A 255 1.14 -8.49 -12.63
N VAL A 256 -0.11 -8.40 -12.16
CA VAL A 256 -0.44 -8.29 -10.73
C VAL A 256 0.04 -9.49 -9.91
N ARG A 257 0.06 -10.70 -10.48
CA ARG A 257 0.50 -11.91 -9.79
C ARG A 257 2.01 -11.90 -9.59
N THR A 258 2.75 -11.52 -10.61
CA THR A 258 4.21 -11.33 -10.55
C THR A 258 4.56 -10.28 -9.49
N VAL A 259 3.90 -9.12 -9.48
CA VAL A 259 4.11 -8.08 -8.46
C VAL A 259 3.76 -8.60 -7.07
N ALA A 260 2.63 -9.31 -6.90
CA ALA A 260 2.24 -9.89 -5.61
C ALA A 260 3.27 -10.92 -5.11
N SER A 261 3.80 -11.76 -5.98
CA SER A 261 4.87 -12.73 -5.69
C SER A 261 6.14 -12.03 -5.23
N TYR A 262 6.62 -11.03 -5.97
CA TYR A 262 7.77 -10.20 -5.61
C TYR A 262 7.63 -9.57 -4.22
N LEU A 263 6.46 -9.01 -3.97
CA LEU A 263 6.16 -8.39 -2.68
C LEU A 263 5.96 -9.42 -1.55
N GLY A 264 5.66 -10.68 -1.85
CA GLY A 264 5.24 -11.68 -0.88
C GLY A 264 3.92 -11.29 -0.22
N HIS A 265 2.92 -10.97 -1.05
CA HIS A 265 1.54 -10.80 -0.63
C HIS A 265 0.85 -12.16 -0.54
N ALA A 266 0.15 -12.42 0.56
CA ALA A 266 -0.62 -13.66 0.73
C ALA A 266 -1.81 -13.74 -0.24
N SER A 267 -2.27 -12.60 -0.76
CA SER A 267 -3.36 -12.49 -1.72
C SER A 267 -3.04 -11.42 -2.77
N ALA A 268 -3.33 -11.71 -4.03
CA ALA A 268 -3.23 -10.76 -5.13
C ALA A 268 -4.19 -9.56 -4.96
N SER A 269 -5.26 -9.69 -4.16
CA SER A 269 -6.18 -8.58 -3.88
C SER A 269 -5.50 -7.38 -3.23
N MET A 270 -4.45 -7.60 -2.42
CA MET A 270 -3.64 -6.52 -1.84
C MET A 270 -2.87 -5.72 -2.90
N THR A 271 -2.51 -6.36 -4.01
CA THR A 271 -1.83 -5.72 -5.14
C THR A 271 -2.83 -5.06 -6.08
N LEU A 272 -4.05 -5.60 -6.19
CA LEU A 272 -5.15 -4.99 -6.97
C LEU A 272 -5.55 -3.63 -6.42
N ASP A 273 -5.49 -3.42 -5.10
CA ASP A 273 -5.73 -2.09 -4.52
C ASP A 273 -4.70 -1.05 -5.00
N ILE A 274 -3.45 -1.47 -5.22
CA ILE A 274 -2.40 -0.62 -5.79
C ILE A 274 -2.69 -0.36 -7.28
N TYR A 275 -3.15 -1.38 -8.00
CA TYR A 275 -3.48 -1.27 -9.42
C TYR A 275 -4.66 -0.31 -9.69
N ALA A 276 -5.64 -0.25 -8.80
CA ALA A 276 -6.79 0.63 -8.94
C ALA A 276 -6.42 2.12 -8.91
N ASP A 277 -5.33 2.45 -8.19
CA ASP A 277 -4.81 3.82 -8.04
C ASP A 277 -3.68 4.14 -9.06
N VAL A 278 -3.44 3.25 -10.06
CA VAL A 278 -2.40 3.47 -11.08
C VAL A 278 -2.75 4.67 -11.96
N ASP A 279 -1.73 5.50 -12.15
CA ASP A 279 -1.64 6.70 -12.96
C ASP A 279 -2.35 6.57 -14.33
N PRO A 280 -3.13 7.61 -14.75
CA PRO A 280 -3.69 7.71 -16.08
C PRO A 280 -2.70 7.49 -17.23
N GLU A 281 -1.42 7.83 -17.05
CA GLU A 281 -0.37 7.57 -18.03
C GLU A 281 -0.11 6.07 -18.26
N ALA A 282 -0.12 5.26 -17.21
CA ALA A 282 0.03 3.81 -17.34
C ALA A 282 -1.15 3.18 -18.08
N LYS A 283 -2.36 3.72 -17.93
CA LYS A 283 -3.55 3.30 -18.69
C LYS A 283 -3.40 3.64 -20.18
N ARG A 284 -2.90 4.82 -20.52
CA ARG A 284 -2.60 5.23 -21.90
C ARG A 284 -1.52 4.36 -22.52
N ALA A 285 -0.44 4.08 -21.77
CA ALA A 285 0.62 3.20 -22.24
C ALA A 285 0.13 1.75 -22.48
N ALA A 286 -0.81 1.26 -21.68
CA ALA A 286 -1.45 -0.03 -21.90
C ALA A 286 -2.27 -0.04 -23.20
N VAL A 287 -3.07 1.01 -23.46
CA VAL A 287 -3.81 1.15 -24.72
C VAL A 287 -2.87 1.19 -25.92
N SER A 288 -1.77 1.95 -25.84
CA SER A 288 -0.75 2.00 -26.91
C SER A 288 -0.08 0.64 -27.17
N LYS A 289 0.05 -0.22 -26.15
CA LYS A 289 0.52 -1.61 -26.35
C LYS A 289 -0.51 -2.46 -27.07
N VAL A 290 -1.78 -2.28 -26.80
CA VAL A 290 -2.88 -2.96 -27.51
C VAL A 290 -2.91 -2.51 -28.98
N GLU A 291 -2.80 -1.21 -29.23
CA GLU A 291 -2.72 -0.68 -30.61
C GLU A 291 -1.57 -1.28 -31.40
N LYS A 292 -0.38 -1.39 -30.80
CA LYS A 292 0.80 -2.02 -31.42
C LYS A 292 0.66 -3.52 -31.64
N SER A 293 -0.29 -4.19 -31.00
CA SER A 293 -0.55 -5.63 -31.19
C SER A 293 -1.48 -5.91 -32.37
N PHE A 294 -2.12 -4.87 -32.95
CA PHE A 294 -2.88 -5.01 -34.17
C PHE A 294 -1.93 -4.97 -35.37
N ASP A 295 -2.07 -5.94 -36.29
CA ASP A 295 -1.31 -5.98 -37.53
C ASP A 295 -1.52 -4.72 -38.38
N ALA A 296 -0.50 -4.33 -39.15
CA ALA A 296 -0.56 -3.15 -40.04
C ALA A 296 -1.75 -3.13 -41.00
N LYS A 297 -2.32 -4.31 -41.34
CA LYS A 297 -3.56 -4.42 -42.13
C LYS A 297 -4.81 -3.90 -41.40
N MET A 298 -4.84 -3.93 -40.09
CA MET A 298 -5.94 -3.38 -39.28
C MET A 298 -5.87 -1.84 -39.18
N SER A 299 -4.67 -1.25 -39.26
CA SER A 299 -4.48 0.21 -39.32
C SER A 299 -5.20 0.80 -40.55
N GLY A 300 -5.06 0.16 -41.72
CA GLY A 300 -5.79 0.59 -42.95
C GLY A 300 -7.32 0.45 -42.88
N TYR A 301 -7.82 -0.44 -42.00
CA TYR A 301 -9.25 -0.59 -41.73
C TYR A 301 -9.82 0.58 -40.92
N SER A 302 -9.03 1.09 -39.96
CA SER A 302 -9.37 2.28 -39.19
C SER A 302 -9.49 3.52 -40.07
N ASP A 303 -8.56 3.70 -40.99
CA ASP A 303 -8.56 4.83 -41.95
C ASP A 303 -9.74 4.74 -42.91
N ALA A 304 -10.07 3.54 -43.38
CA ALA A 304 -11.24 3.31 -44.23
C ALA A 304 -12.59 3.58 -43.55
N ILE A 305 -12.69 3.24 -42.24
CA ILE A 305 -13.86 3.58 -41.41
C ILE A 305 -13.94 5.09 -41.22
N MET A 306 -12.83 5.75 -40.88
CA MET A 306 -12.80 7.20 -40.70
C MET A 306 -13.16 7.94 -41.98
N ASP A 307 -12.62 7.52 -43.12
CA ASP A 307 -12.99 8.08 -44.43
C ASP A 307 -14.47 7.85 -44.77
N SER A 308 -15.01 6.69 -44.43
CA SER A 308 -16.44 6.39 -44.60
C SER A 308 -17.33 7.28 -43.73
N VAL A 309 -16.93 7.50 -42.44
CA VAL A 309 -17.68 8.34 -41.50
C VAL A 309 -17.56 9.83 -41.88
N ILE A 310 -16.36 10.29 -42.22
CA ILE A 310 -16.11 11.67 -42.64
C ILE A 310 -16.74 11.92 -44.02
N GLY A 311 -16.64 10.96 -44.92
CA GLY A 311 -17.28 11.02 -46.24
C GLY A 311 -18.81 11.02 -46.16
N ALA A 312 -19.40 10.28 -45.20
CA ALA A 312 -20.85 10.32 -44.94
C ALA A 312 -21.25 11.65 -44.27
N SER A 313 -20.42 12.24 -43.44
CA SER A 313 -20.67 13.57 -42.85
C SER A 313 -20.61 14.69 -43.90
N LYS A 314 -19.75 14.58 -44.93
CA LYS A 314 -19.68 15.54 -46.02
C LYS A 314 -20.81 15.41 -47.04
N ARG A 315 -21.58 14.31 -47.04
CA ARG A 315 -22.76 14.09 -47.92
C ARG A 315 -24.07 14.43 -47.20
N ARG A 316 -24.08 14.89 -45.96
CA ARG A 316 -25.26 15.49 -45.38
C ARG A 316 -25.42 16.88 -45.98
N GLU A 317 -26.56 17.08 -46.67
CA GLU A 317 -27.00 18.32 -47.25
C GLU A 317 -26.80 19.52 -46.31
N PRO A 318 -26.60 20.73 -46.89
CA PRO A 318 -26.37 21.91 -46.06
C PRO A 318 -27.52 22.07 -45.08
N ALA A 319 -27.14 22.25 -43.82
CA ALA A 319 -28.10 22.63 -42.80
C ALA A 319 -28.95 23.75 -43.31
N LEU A 320 -30.28 23.60 -43.28
CA LEU A 320 -31.24 24.63 -43.62
C LEU A 320 -30.83 25.92 -42.89
N SER A 321 -30.18 26.81 -43.61
CA SER A 321 -29.83 28.13 -43.08
C SER A 321 -31.08 28.99 -43.21
N PHE A 322 -31.80 29.15 -42.13
CA PHE A 322 -32.87 30.11 -42.06
C PHE A 322 -32.28 31.53 -41.99
N SER A 323 -32.79 32.44 -42.83
CA SER A 323 -32.46 33.85 -42.68
C SER A 323 -33.02 34.37 -41.34
N VAL A 324 -32.44 35.44 -40.82
CA VAL A 324 -32.93 36.09 -39.59
C VAL A 324 -34.42 36.45 -39.70
N ASP A 325 -34.88 36.81 -40.87
CA ASP A 325 -36.29 37.15 -41.12
C ASP A 325 -37.20 35.92 -41.13
N GLN A 326 -36.72 34.75 -41.58
CA GLN A 326 -37.45 33.48 -41.50
C GLN A 326 -37.56 33.00 -40.04
N LEU A 327 -36.49 33.15 -39.24
CA LEU A 327 -36.53 32.84 -37.80
C LEU A 327 -37.48 33.77 -37.04
N LYS A 328 -37.53 35.07 -37.36
CA LYS A 328 -38.50 36.01 -36.79
C LYS A 328 -39.94 35.67 -37.14
N ALA A 329 -40.18 35.28 -38.40
CA ALA A 329 -41.51 34.85 -38.82
C ALA A 329 -41.98 33.55 -38.12
N MET A 330 -41.07 32.62 -37.90
CA MET A 330 -41.38 31.38 -37.16
C MET A 330 -41.62 31.64 -35.66
N LEU A 331 -40.90 32.59 -35.05
CA LEU A 331 -41.12 33.00 -33.66
C LEU A 331 -42.50 33.68 -33.54
N ALA A 332 -42.84 34.60 -34.41
CA ALA A 332 -44.14 35.26 -34.42
C ALA A 332 -45.31 34.28 -34.58
N ALA A 333 -45.16 33.30 -35.44
CA ALA A 333 -46.17 32.24 -35.64
C ALA A 333 -46.30 31.30 -34.45
N ALA A 334 -45.22 31.08 -33.70
CA ALA A 334 -45.22 30.29 -32.46
C ALA A 334 -45.94 31.08 -31.30
N GLU A 335 -45.70 32.39 -31.18
CA GLU A 335 -46.35 33.27 -30.21
C GLU A 335 -47.85 33.41 -30.47
N GLU A 336 -48.30 33.52 -31.74
CA GLU A 336 -49.73 33.50 -32.10
C GLU A 336 -50.40 32.15 -31.73
N LYS A 337 -49.70 31.05 -31.85
CA LYS A 337 -50.22 29.74 -31.51
C LYS A 337 -50.38 29.57 -29.98
N GLU A 338 -49.41 30.04 -29.19
CA GLU A 338 -49.55 30.08 -27.72
C GLU A 338 -50.66 31.00 -27.26
N ALA A 339 -50.82 32.16 -27.88
CA ALA A 339 -51.94 33.11 -27.56
C ALA A 339 -53.32 32.55 -27.88
N SER A 340 -53.44 31.66 -28.85
CA SER A 340 -54.68 30.98 -29.22
C SER A 340 -55.04 29.78 -28.34
N HIS A 341 -54.07 29.19 -27.62
CA HIS A 341 -54.30 28.08 -26.70
C HIS A 341 -54.49 28.49 -25.27
N GLY A 342 -54.29 29.76 -24.93
CA GLY A 342 -54.51 30.34 -23.57
C GLY A 342 -55.94 30.91 -23.35
N ARG A 343 -56.90 30.64 -24.22
CA ARG A 343 -58.31 31.00 -24.05
C ARG A 343 -59.19 29.76 -24.28
N LEU A 344 -59.20 28.90 -23.30
CA LEU A 344 -60.28 27.93 -23.04
C LEU A 344 -60.32 27.67 -21.56
#